data_f7f7a4648d22ca4e10f43309ca6e8045
#
_entry.id   f7f7a4648d22ca4e10f43309ca6e8045
#
_cell.length_a   1.000
_cell.length_b   1.000
_cell.length_c   1.000
_cell.angle_alpha   90.00
_cell.angle_beta   90.00
_cell.angle_gamma   90.00
#
_symmetry.space_group_name_H-M   'P 1'
#
loop_
_entity.id
_entity.type
_entity.pdbx_description
1 polymer ?
#
loop_
_entity_poly.entity_id
_entity_poly.type
_entity_poly.pdbx_seq_one_letter_code
_entity_poly.pdbx_strand_id
1 'polypeptide(L)'
;MKKIKIVSSGFDKETGISHVTIQTPKGSYTGYSNLQEEDKTHVSQMTGCRYAEIKAYIKMLNAEIKEIKSQFYAFERLYNNISQSNKFNKDSYEARKIRREMYHFKEKIKELENLKFSMHNTLMTAIDERQEKVKNFYKQVDQINK
;
A
#
# COMPACT_ATOMS: atom_id res chain seq x y z
N MET A 1 -7.04 -1.57 17.22
CA MET A 1 -7.56 -1.21 15.90
C MET A 1 -7.00 0.14 15.47
N LYS A 2 -6.31 0.17 14.35
CA LYS A 2 -5.74 1.44 13.86
C LYS A 2 -6.86 2.33 13.34
N LYS A 3 -6.97 3.54 13.86
CA LYS A 3 -7.93 4.51 13.37
C LYS A 3 -7.37 5.18 12.11
N ILE A 4 -7.87 4.81 10.97
CA ILE A 4 -7.51 5.40 9.68
C ILE A 4 -8.66 6.32 9.28
N LYS A 5 -8.34 7.58 8.97
CA LYS A 5 -9.33 8.56 8.55
C LYS A 5 -8.90 9.21 7.24
N ILE A 6 -9.86 9.43 6.35
CA ILE A 6 -9.63 10.28 5.19
C ILE A 6 -9.77 11.72 5.68
N VAL A 7 -8.69 12.50 5.59
CA VAL A 7 -8.67 13.88 6.08
C VAL A 7 -8.72 14.90 4.95
N SER A 8 -8.42 14.48 3.73
CA SER A 8 -8.45 15.35 2.55
C SER A 8 -8.69 14.52 1.31
N SER A 9 -9.49 15.05 0.39
CA SER A 9 -9.64 14.49 -0.95
C SER A 9 -9.99 15.61 -1.91
N GLY A 10 -9.54 15.49 -3.14
CA GLY A 10 -9.82 16.52 -4.14
C GLY A 10 -9.53 16.04 -5.55
N PHE A 11 -10.07 16.78 -6.49
CA PHE A 11 -9.89 16.52 -7.91
C PHE A 11 -9.65 17.85 -8.61
N ASP A 12 -8.57 17.90 -9.40
CA ASP A 12 -8.25 19.06 -10.23
C ASP A 12 -8.75 18.81 -11.66
N LYS A 13 -9.73 19.58 -12.08
CA LYS A 13 -10.32 19.44 -13.42
C LYS A 13 -9.35 19.80 -14.54
N GLU A 14 -8.40 20.70 -14.27
CA GLU A 14 -7.44 21.14 -15.29
C GLU A 14 -6.40 20.08 -15.59
N THR A 15 -5.89 19.43 -14.53
CA THR A 15 -4.82 18.43 -14.64
C THR A 15 -5.35 17.00 -14.71
N GLY A 16 -6.58 16.75 -14.26
CA GLY A 16 -7.14 15.41 -14.14
C GLY A 16 -6.57 14.63 -12.94
N ILE A 17 -5.87 15.31 -12.04
CA ILE A 17 -5.23 14.67 -10.89
C ILE A 17 -6.20 14.63 -9.71
N SER A 18 -6.40 13.44 -9.17
CA SER A 18 -7.11 13.21 -7.91
C SER A 18 -6.11 12.96 -6.79
N HIS A 19 -6.45 13.38 -5.58
CA HIS A 19 -5.64 13.06 -4.42
C HIS A 19 -6.53 12.64 -3.26
N VAL A 20 -5.99 11.75 -2.41
CA VAL A 20 -6.61 11.36 -1.14
C VAL A 20 -5.51 11.28 -0.10
N THR A 21 -5.72 11.93 1.03
CA THR A 21 -4.82 11.86 2.18
C THR A 21 -5.52 11.10 3.29
N ILE A 22 -4.88 10.04 3.77
CA ILE A 22 -5.32 9.30 4.94
C ILE A 22 -4.42 9.64 6.12
N GLN A 23 -5.02 9.68 7.30
CA GLN A 23 -4.28 9.92 8.55
C GLN A 23 -4.37 8.70 9.44
N THR A 24 -3.23 8.30 9.98
CA THR A 24 -3.10 7.24 10.96
C THR A 24 -2.42 7.80 12.21
N PRO A 25 -2.44 7.08 13.35
CA PRO A 25 -1.68 7.53 14.53
C PRO A 25 -0.19 7.72 14.29
N LYS A 26 0.37 7.11 13.25
CA LYS A 26 1.80 7.18 12.91
C LYS A 26 2.14 8.24 11.87
N GLY A 27 1.16 8.79 11.18
CA GLY A 27 1.42 9.81 10.15
C GLY A 27 0.34 9.88 9.09
N SER A 28 0.58 10.73 8.11
CA SER A 28 -0.35 10.94 6.99
C SER A 28 0.29 10.45 5.70
N TYR A 29 -0.54 9.90 4.81
CA TYR A 29 -0.10 9.34 3.52
C TYR A 29 -1.03 9.84 2.43
N THR A 30 -0.47 10.36 1.35
CA THR A 30 -1.24 10.89 0.23
C THR A 30 -1.00 10.06 -1.02
N GLY A 31 -2.08 9.60 -1.62
CA GLY A 31 -2.08 8.96 -2.93
C GLY A 31 -2.58 9.91 -4.00
N TYR A 32 -2.05 9.76 -5.19
CA TYR A 32 -2.42 10.56 -6.36
C TYR A 32 -2.82 9.63 -7.50
N SER A 33 -3.81 10.05 -8.26
CA SER A 33 -4.21 9.36 -9.49
C SER A 33 -4.34 10.39 -10.60
N ASN A 34 -3.70 10.11 -11.74
CA ASN A 34 -3.78 10.95 -12.91
C ASN A 34 -4.49 10.17 -14.02
N LEU A 35 -5.65 10.67 -14.45
CA LEU A 35 -6.38 10.07 -15.54
C LEU A 35 -5.73 10.46 -16.87
N GLN A 36 -5.57 9.48 -17.75
CA GLN A 36 -5.05 9.74 -19.09
C GLN A 36 -6.02 10.62 -19.89
N GLU A 37 -5.50 11.31 -20.89
CA GLU A 37 -6.28 12.26 -21.66
C GLU A 37 -7.51 11.65 -22.32
N GLU A 38 -7.41 10.39 -22.75
CA GLU A 38 -8.52 9.62 -23.29
C GLU A 38 -9.64 9.41 -22.27
N ASP A 39 -9.29 9.32 -21.00
CA ASP A 39 -10.23 9.15 -19.89
C ASP A 39 -10.84 10.48 -19.43
N LYS A 40 -10.25 11.62 -19.80
CA LYS A 40 -10.73 12.94 -19.36
C LYS A 40 -12.14 13.25 -19.83
N THR A 41 -12.56 12.70 -20.95
CA THR A 41 -13.93 12.85 -21.49
C THR A 41 -14.95 12.02 -20.71
N HIS A 42 -14.48 11.02 -19.96
CA HIS A 42 -15.29 10.12 -19.12
C HIS A 42 -14.81 10.19 -17.66
N VAL A 43 -14.39 11.37 -17.24
CA VAL A 43 -13.84 11.56 -15.91
C VAL A 43 -14.90 11.31 -14.85
N SER A 44 -14.59 10.40 -13.95
CA SER A 44 -15.33 10.21 -12.70
C SER A 44 -14.43 10.61 -11.55
N GLN A 45 -14.82 11.67 -10.84
CA GLN A 45 -14.14 12.08 -9.60
C GLN A 45 -14.06 10.91 -8.63
N MET A 46 -15.15 10.12 -8.51
CA MET A 46 -15.18 8.96 -7.63
C MET A 46 -14.12 7.93 -8.00
N THR A 47 -13.96 7.66 -9.29
CA THR A 47 -12.97 6.68 -9.77
C THR A 47 -11.54 7.14 -9.48
N GLY A 48 -11.23 8.39 -9.81
CA GLY A 48 -9.91 8.97 -9.54
C GLY A 48 -9.59 9.00 -8.05
N CYS A 49 -10.54 9.42 -7.22
CA CYS A 49 -10.35 9.44 -5.77
C CYS A 49 -10.21 8.03 -5.19
N ARG A 50 -10.94 7.04 -5.72
CA ARG A 50 -10.80 5.66 -5.30
C ARG A 50 -9.39 5.11 -5.59
N TYR A 51 -8.86 5.38 -6.79
CA TYR A 51 -7.49 4.97 -7.12
C TYR A 51 -6.48 5.68 -6.22
N ALA A 52 -6.65 6.97 -5.98
CA ALA A 52 -5.80 7.75 -5.10
C ALA A 52 -5.84 7.21 -3.67
N GLU A 53 -7.01 6.84 -3.18
CA GLU A 53 -7.18 6.24 -1.85
C GLU A 53 -6.42 4.92 -1.72
N ILE A 54 -6.56 4.02 -2.70
CA ILE A 54 -5.83 2.75 -2.70
C ILE A 54 -4.31 3.00 -2.69
N LYS A 55 -3.84 3.96 -3.48
CA LYS A 55 -2.42 4.33 -3.50
C LYS A 55 -1.94 4.87 -2.16
N ALA A 56 -2.78 5.64 -1.46
CA ALA A 56 -2.47 6.13 -0.11
C ALA A 56 -2.31 4.96 0.88
N TYR A 57 -3.20 3.98 0.83
CA TYR A 57 -3.09 2.77 1.66
C TYR A 57 -1.82 1.97 1.36
N ILE A 58 -1.45 1.87 0.08
CA ILE A 58 -0.22 1.17 -0.32
C ILE A 58 1.00 1.89 0.28
N LYS A 59 1.03 3.23 0.25
CA LYS A 59 2.11 4.01 0.87
C LYS A 59 2.17 3.75 2.38
N MET A 60 1.02 3.72 3.05
CA MET A 60 0.94 3.41 4.48
C MET A 60 1.51 2.02 4.78
N LEU A 61 1.12 1.01 4.00
CA LEU A 61 1.62 -0.35 4.18
C LEU A 61 3.13 -0.44 3.94
N ASN A 62 3.66 0.27 2.94
CA ASN A 62 5.11 0.33 2.71
C ASN A 62 5.85 0.90 3.92
N ALA A 63 5.31 1.96 4.53
CA ALA A 63 5.92 2.57 5.71
C ALA A 63 5.87 1.63 6.91
N GLU A 64 4.76 0.93 7.12
CA GLU A 64 4.64 -0.05 8.20
C GLU A 64 5.58 -1.24 8.02
N ILE A 65 5.67 -1.76 6.80
CA ILE A 65 6.60 -2.85 6.48
C ILE A 65 8.03 -2.42 6.77
N LYS A 66 8.41 -1.21 6.34
CA LYS A 66 9.76 -0.68 6.57
C LYS A 66 10.07 -0.57 8.07
N GLU A 67 9.12 -0.08 8.86
CA GLU A 67 9.29 0.04 10.31
C GLU A 67 9.49 -1.32 10.98
N ILE A 68 8.65 -2.29 10.64
CA ILE A 68 8.72 -3.63 11.23
C ILE A 68 9.99 -4.35 10.81
N LYS A 69 10.42 -4.19 9.54
CA LYS A 69 11.71 -4.72 9.08
C LYS A 69 12.88 -4.13 9.87
N SER A 70 12.82 -2.83 10.15
CA SER A 70 13.84 -2.18 10.99
C SER A 70 13.92 -2.79 12.39
N GLN A 71 12.77 -3.06 13.01
CA GLN A 71 12.70 -3.72 14.31
C GLN A 71 13.23 -5.15 14.23
N PHE A 72 12.86 -5.89 13.19
CA PHE A 72 13.35 -7.25 12.98
C PHE A 72 14.87 -7.28 12.87
N TYR A 73 15.46 -6.39 12.08
CA TYR A 73 16.92 -6.33 11.91
C TYR A 73 17.63 -5.93 13.20
N ALA A 74 17.01 -5.10 14.03
CA ALA A 74 17.56 -4.75 15.35
C ALA A 74 17.64 -5.98 16.25
N PHE A 75 16.59 -6.79 16.29
CA PHE A 75 16.59 -8.06 17.04
C PHE A 75 17.56 -9.07 16.46
N GLU A 76 17.69 -9.14 15.13
CA GLU A 76 18.65 -10.02 14.46
C GLU A 76 20.08 -9.66 14.86
N ARG A 77 20.42 -8.37 14.85
CA ARG A 77 21.74 -7.92 15.30
C ARG A 77 21.99 -8.25 16.77
N LEU A 78 20.98 -8.05 17.62
CA LEU A 78 21.08 -8.39 19.03
C LEU A 78 21.35 -9.89 19.21
N TYR A 79 20.61 -10.74 18.50
CA TYR A 79 20.76 -12.18 18.54
C TYR A 79 22.17 -12.59 18.08
N ASN A 80 22.64 -12.02 16.98
CA ASN A 80 23.97 -12.31 16.44
C ASN A 80 25.06 -11.91 17.43
N ASN A 81 24.91 -10.76 18.12
CA ASN A 81 25.87 -10.30 19.12
C ASN A 81 25.94 -11.24 20.32
N ILE A 82 24.79 -11.66 20.86
CA ILE A 82 24.80 -12.57 22.00
C ILE A 82 25.28 -13.98 21.62
N SER A 83 25.03 -14.42 20.38
CA SER A 83 25.45 -15.75 19.91
C SER A 83 26.95 -15.90 19.75
N GLN A 84 27.68 -14.78 19.68
CA GLN A 84 29.14 -14.78 19.61
C GLN A 84 29.81 -14.96 20.96
N SER A 85 29.06 -14.89 22.04
CA SER A 85 29.60 -15.10 23.39
C SER A 85 29.89 -16.59 23.65
N ASN A 86 31.01 -16.87 24.31
CA ASN A 86 31.34 -18.23 24.74
C ASN A 86 30.34 -18.83 25.72
N LYS A 87 29.59 -17.98 26.40
CA LYS A 87 28.53 -18.36 27.33
C LYS A 87 27.16 -18.49 26.68
N PHE A 88 27.07 -18.31 25.36
CA PHE A 88 25.81 -18.36 24.66
C PHE A 88 25.17 -19.74 24.77
N ASN A 89 23.89 -19.76 25.15
CA ASN A 89 23.08 -20.96 25.17
C ASN A 89 21.80 -20.67 24.40
N LYS A 90 21.62 -21.36 23.26
CA LYS A 90 20.45 -21.17 22.37
C LYS A 90 19.13 -21.52 23.08
N ASP A 91 19.17 -22.30 24.15
CA ASP A 91 18.01 -22.72 24.92
C ASP A 91 17.75 -21.81 26.14
N SER A 92 18.57 -20.76 26.33
CA SER A 92 18.35 -19.79 27.39
C SER A 92 17.02 -19.07 27.18
N TYR A 93 16.45 -18.55 28.26
CA TYR A 93 15.21 -17.77 28.19
C TYR A 93 15.34 -16.56 27.27
N GLU A 94 16.46 -15.85 27.39
CA GLU A 94 16.72 -14.65 26.58
C GLU A 94 16.81 -14.97 25.08
N ALA A 95 17.57 -16.01 24.71
CA ALA A 95 17.72 -16.43 23.32
C ALA A 95 16.38 -16.87 22.72
N ARG A 96 15.59 -17.64 23.47
CA ARG A 96 14.27 -18.08 23.02
C ARG A 96 13.30 -16.90 22.87
N LYS A 97 13.35 -15.95 23.78
CA LYS A 97 12.50 -14.75 23.72
C LYS A 97 12.80 -13.93 22.48
N ILE A 98 14.08 -13.70 22.17
CA ILE A 98 14.49 -12.93 21.00
C ILE A 98 14.05 -13.65 19.72
N ARG A 99 14.27 -14.97 19.62
CA ARG A 99 13.82 -15.72 18.43
C ARG A 99 12.29 -15.67 18.25
N ARG A 100 11.54 -15.71 19.35
CA ARG A 100 10.09 -15.59 19.31
C ARG A 100 9.65 -14.24 18.76
N GLU A 101 10.28 -13.15 19.22
CA GLU A 101 9.99 -11.81 18.71
C GLU A 101 10.35 -11.69 17.23
N MET A 102 11.49 -12.24 16.81
CA MET A 102 11.88 -12.25 15.40
C MET A 102 10.86 -13.01 14.55
N TYR A 103 10.36 -14.14 15.05
CA TYR A 103 9.33 -14.92 14.34
C TYR A 103 8.04 -14.10 14.17
N HIS A 104 7.60 -13.41 15.22
CA HIS A 104 6.41 -12.56 15.16
C HIS A 104 6.57 -11.44 14.15
N PHE A 105 7.74 -10.79 14.10
CA PHE A 105 8.01 -9.75 13.11
C PHE A 105 7.98 -10.32 11.69
N LYS A 106 8.56 -11.47 11.45
CA LYS A 106 8.53 -12.15 10.13
C LYS A 106 7.09 -12.42 9.68
N GLU A 107 6.28 -12.97 10.56
CA GLU A 107 4.88 -13.27 10.24
C GLU A 107 4.09 -12.00 9.93
N LYS A 108 4.32 -10.95 10.70
CA LYS A 108 3.64 -9.67 10.48
C LYS A 108 4.06 -9.01 9.17
N ILE A 109 5.35 -9.06 8.83
CA ILE A 109 5.87 -8.57 7.55
C ILE A 109 5.18 -9.31 6.40
N LYS A 110 5.09 -10.63 6.50
CA LYS A 110 4.43 -11.46 5.49
C LYS A 110 2.96 -11.09 5.31
N GLU A 111 2.23 -10.90 6.40
CA GLU A 111 0.82 -10.48 6.35
C GLU A 111 0.66 -9.13 5.66
N LEU A 112 1.50 -8.16 6.01
CA LEU A 112 1.46 -6.82 5.43
C LEU A 112 1.85 -6.83 3.94
N GLU A 113 2.83 -7.62 3.55
CA GLU A 113 3.23 -7.78 2.16
C GLU A 113 2.12 -8.43 1.33
N ASN A 114 1.43 -9.43 1.88
CA ASN A 114 0.28 -10.05 1.22
C ASN A 114 -0.87 -9.06 1.04
N LEU A 115 -1.14 -8.25 2.06
CA LEU A 115 -2.17 -7.22 2.00
C LEU A 115 -1.82 -6.16 0.94
N LYS A 116 -0.57 -5.71 0.92
CA LYS A 116 -0.07 -4.78 -0.09
C LYS A 116 -0.23 -5.34 -1.50
N PHE A 117 0.14 -6.60 -1.70
CA PHE A 117 -0.01 -7.29 -2.99
C PHE A 117 -1.47 -7.34 -3.42
N SER A 118 -2.37 -7.68 -2.49
CA SER A 118 -3.81 -7.70 -2.74
C SER A 118 -4.34 -6.32 -3.16
N MET A 119 -3.88 -5.26 -2.49
CA MET A 119 -4.28 -3.89 -2.84
C MET A 119 -3.77 -3.47 -4.22
N HIS A 120 -2.54 -3.83 -4.57
CA HIS A 120 -2.00 -3.60 -5.91
C HIS A 120 -2.84 -4.30 -6.97
N ASN A 121 -3.20 -5.56 -6.74
CA ASN A 121 -4.02 -6.31 -7.68
C ASN A 121 -5.41 -5.69 -7.84
N THR A 122 -6.01 -5.24 -6.75
CA THR A 122 -7.31 -4.56 -6.78
C THR A 122 -7.22 -3.28 -7.62
N LEU A 123 -6.16 -2.49 -7.42
CA LEU A 123 -5.94 -1.26 -8.18
C LEU A 123 -5.75 -1.56 -9.67
N MET A 124 -4.88 -2.50 -10.01
CA MET A 124 -4.59 -2.84 -11.41
C MET A 124 -5.83 -3.41 -12.12
N THR A 125 -6.59 -4.26 -11.44
CA THR A 125 -7.83 -4.81 -11.99
C THR A 125 -8.85 -3.70 -12.26
N ALA A 126 -9.00 -2.76 -11.32
CA ALA A 126 -9.93 -1.63 -11.48
C ALA A 126 -9.53 -0.73 -12.63
N ILE A 127 -8.23 -0.47 -12.80
CA ILE A 127 -7.70 0.35 -13.89
C ILE A 127 -7.95 -0.35 -15.25
N ASP A 128 -7.65 -1.65 -15.32
CA ASP A 128 -7.84 -2.42 -16.57
C ASP A 128 -9.31 -2.49 -16.97
N GLU A 129 -10.21 -2.73 -16.02
CA GLU A 129 -11.65 -2.75 -16.27
C GLU A 129 -12.16 -1.40 -16.80
N ARG A 130 -11.66 -0.29 -16.23
CA ARG A 130 -12.05 1.03 -16.70
C ARG A 130 -11.52 1.31 -18.09
N GLN A 131 -10.28 0.97 -18.38
CA GLN A 131 -9.69 1.15 -19.72
C GLN A 131 -10.48 0.36 -20.76
N GLU A 132 -10.90 -0.85 -20.44
CA GLU A 132 -11.72 -1.67 -21.32
C GLU A 132 -13.09 -1.03 -21.60
N LYS A 133 -13.74 -0.48 -20.56
CA LYS A 133 -15.01 0.24 -20.70
C LYS A 133 -14.88 1.46 -21.59
N VAL A 134 -13.83 2.26 -21.42
CA VAL A 134 -13.56 3.44 -22.23
C VAL A 134 -13.33 3.04 -23.68
N LYS A 135 -12.53 2.02 -23.92
CA LYS A 135 -12.24 1.47 -25.24
C LYS A 135 -13.51 1.01 -25.96
N ASN A 136 -14.37 0.28 -25.27
CA ASN A 136 -15.64 -0.19 -25.82
C ASN A 136 -16.58 0.96 -26.14
N PHE A 137 -16.60 1.98 -25.30
CA PHE A 137 -17.40 3.19 -25.54
C PHE A 137 -16.99 3.87 -26.86
N TYR A 138 -15.69 4.07 -27.07
CA TYR A 138 -15.21 4.69 -28.31
C TYR A 138 -15.50 3.86 -29.54
N LYS A 139 -15.45 2.54 -29.43
CA LYS A 139 -15.86 1.64 -30.52
C LYS A 139 -17.33 1.84 -30.89
N GLN A 140 -18.20 1.99 -29.88
CA GLN A 140 -19.64 2.22 -30.12
C GLN A 140 -19.88 3.57 -30.79
N VAL A 141 -19.17 4.61 -30.36
CA VAL A 141 -19.25 5.95 -30.95
C VAL A 141 -18.83 5.91 -32.42
N ASP A 142 -17.72 5.24 -32.72
CA ASP A 142 -17.25 5.09 -34.11
C ASP A 142 -18.25 4.36 -34.98
N GLN A 143 -18.95 3.34 -34.46
CA GLN A 143 -20.00 2.66 -35.21
C GLN A 143 -21.20 3.52 -35.51
N ILE A 144 -21.58 4.40 -34.59
CA ILE A 144 -22.69 5.32 -34.77
C ILE A 144 -22.36 6.38 -35.83
N ASN A 145 -21.10 6.81 -35.90
CA ASN A 145 -20.66 7.84 -36.84
C ASN A 145 -20.32 7.33 -38.24
N LYS A 146 -20.45 6.07 -38.50
CA LYS A 146 -20.23 5.46 -39.83
C LYS A 146 -21.43 5.63 -40.73
#